data_0f88bb2e7359de6d066472ff20f294a7
#
_entry.id   0f88bb2e7359de6d066472ff20f294a7
#
_cell.length_a   1.000
_cell.length_b   1.000
_cell.length_c   1.000
_cell.angle_alpha   90.00
_cell.angle_beta   90.00
_cell.angle_gamma   90.00
#
_symmetry.space_group_name_H-M   'P 1'
#
loop_
_entity.id
_entity.type
_entity.pdbx_description
1 polymer ?
#
loop_
_entity_poly.entity_id
_entity_poly.type
_entity_poly.pdbx_seq_one_letter_code
_entity_poly.pdbx_strand_id
1 'polypeptide(L)'
;MPGDPLVVAPTSLAAAFAAVPDPRRATSVRSPLAAVLALAVAAVLADHRSVLAIAGWGARQAPALLTALGFPTARTPCQSTLHRLFRRLDGDALAATLAPRIAPTAAPGEDPQGVAIDGKAQRGRLRFAAAGCPVHALSAFCHASGLVLAHEPIAADGDKAEAELSVAPTLVARIGWRDRALTGDALFCQRDPCRQVGAAGGDYLLLVQDNQPALHDAIALLFDPPADLDPLPLADRREAATVERGHGRTDERRHLVASTDLAGYLDWPGAAPVFRLERTWREHATRHRALHYGIASLAPEQADPARLLALRRGHWAIENALHRQKDVAFGEDASLVHLGQGPTAMALVRDAARNLLHQAGIRRIAARPRLHAQHPDQAVALVVTAPATRA
;
A
#
# COMPACT_ATOMS: atom_id res chain seq x y z
N MET A 1 -6.18 -1.56 38.78
CA MET A 1 -7.09 -0.43 38.53
C MET A 1 -8.00 -0.83 37.41
N PRO A 2 -9.33 -0.91 37.57
CA PRO A 2 -10.23 -1.01 36.42
C PRO A 2 -10.03 0.28 35.63
N GLY A 3 -9.60 0.14 34.38
CA GLY A 3 -9.44 1.28 33.47
C GLY A 3 -10.80 1.95 33.20
N ASP A 4 -10.78 3.23 32.85
CA ASP A 4 -11.97 3.95 32.43
C ASP A 4 -12.70 3.20 31.29
N PRO A 5 -14.04 3.26 31.27
CA PRO A 5 -14.81 2.58 30.23
C PRO A 5 -14.41 3.08 28.84
N LEU A 6 -14.07 2.15 27.93
CA LEU A 6 -13.77 2.49 26.56
C LEU A 6 -15.02 3.06 25.88
N VAL A 7 -14.93 4.30 25.41
CA VAL A 7 -16.00 5.03 24.70
C VAL A 7 -15.55 5.30 23.28
N VAL A 8 -16.48 5.19 22.32
CA VAL A 8 -16.21 5.50 20.90
C VAL A 8 -15.93 7.00 20.75
N ALA A 9 -14.69 7.36 20.45
CA ALA A 9 -14.34 8.74 20.16
C ALA A 9 -14.89 9.15 18.78
N PRO A 10 -15.38 10.39 18.58
CA PRO A 10 -15.92 10.86 17.31
C PRO A 10 -14.95 10.73 16.14
N THR A 11 -13.67 10.88 16.41
CA THR A 11 -12.57 10.74 15.43
C THR A 11 -12.02 9.32 15.34
N SER A 12 -12.60 8.33 16.02
CA SER A 12 -12.16 6.93 15.99
C SER A 12 -12.49 6.24 14.67
N LEU A 13 -11.82 5.13 14.38
CA LEU A 13 -12.15 4.29 13.23
C LEU A 13 -13.58 3.72 13.34
N ALA A 14 -13.99 3.32 14.55
CA ALA A 14 -15.35 2.82 14.79
C ALA A 14 -16.42 3.84 14.41
N ALA A 15 -16.22 5.11 14.77
CA ALA A 15 -17.14 6.19 14.39
C ALA A 15 -17.18 6.40 12.87
N ALA A 16 -16.04 6.31 12.17
CA ALA A 16 -16.01 6.47 10.72
C ALA A 16 -16.84 5.42 9.98
N PHE A 17 -16.87 4.21 10.46
CA PHE A 17 -17.66 3.14 9.83
C PHE A 17 -19.17 3.42 9.78
N ALA A 18 -19.68 4.41 10.50
CA ALA A 18 -21.06 4.85 10.37
C ALA A 18 -21.41 5.43 8.99
N ALA A 19 -20.39 5.90 8.25
CA ALA A 19 -20.55 6.42 6.88
C ALA A 19 -20.67 5.31 5.81
N VAL A 20 -20.35 4.05 6.15
CA VAL A 20 -20.44 2.93 5.19
C VAL A 20 -21.88 2.50 5.02
N PRO A 21 -22.43 2.46 3.77
CA PRO A 21 -23.79 2.02 3.52
C PRO A 21 -24.01 0.56 3.95
N ASP A 22 -25.10 0.32 4.69
CA ASP A 22 -25.47 -1.04 5.09
C ASP A 22 -26.24 -1.75 3.96
N PRO A 23 -25.71 -2.84 3.36
CA PRO A 23 -26.36 -3.56 2.28
C PRO A 23 -27.56 -4.41 2.74
N ARG A 24 -27.85 -4.44 4.04
CA ARG A 24 -28.95 -5.23 4.63
C ARG A 24 -30.25 -4.43 4.62
N ARG A 25 -31.37 -5.12 4.55
CA ARG A 25 -32.68 -4.51 4.78
C ARG A 25 -32.79 -4.08 6.25
N ALA A 26 -33.35 -2.90 6.52
CA ALA A 26 -33.45 -2.34 7.88
C ALA A 26 -34.07 -3.32 8.88
N THR A 27 -35.11 -4.05 8.46
CA THR A 27 -35.84 -5.05 9.28
C THR A 27 -34.99 -6.27 9.66
N SER A 28 -33.85 -6.50 8.98
CA SER A 28 -32.95 -7.64 9.25
C SER A 28 -31.69 -7.26 10.02
N VAL A 29 -31.51 -5.98 10.35
CA VAL A 29 -30.33 -5.46 11.06
C VAL A 29 -30.50 -5.68 12.56
N ARG A 30 -29.73 -6.63 13.13
CA ARG A 30 -29.67 -6.89 14.59
C ARG A 30 -28.46 -6.24 15.26
N SER A 31 -27.43 -5.92 14.49
CA SER A 31 -26.21 -5.28 14.95
C SER A 31 -25.82 -4.21 13.94
N PRO A 32 -25.44 -2.98 14.34
CA PRO A 32 -25.01 -1.91 13.46
C PRO A 32 -23.84 -2.36 12.57
N LEU A 33 -23.80 -1.96 11.30
CA LEU A 33 -22.70 -2.28 10.40
C LEU A 33 -21.36 -1.75 10.95
N ALA A 34 -21.36 -0.52 11.49
CA ALA A 34 -20.18 0.07 12.10
C ALA A 34 -19.59 -0.81 13.22
N ALA A 35 -20.44 -1.35 14.10
CA ALA A 35 -20.01 -2.26 15.16
C ALA A 35 -19.41 -3.56 14.60
N VAL A 36 -19.99 -4.09 13.52
CA VAL A 36 -19.49 -5.31 12.86
C VAL A 36 -18.13 -5.08 12.21
N LEU A 37 -17.93 -3.94 11.54
CA LEU A 37 -16.64 -3.59 10.94
C LEU A 37 -15.59 -3.32 12.02
N ALA A 38 -15.95 -2.61 13.10
CA ALA A 38 -15.09 -2.38 14.24
C ALA A 38 -14.67 -3.71 14.91
N LEU A 39 -15.60 -4.65 15.08
CA LEU A 39 -15.33 -6.01 15.55
C LEU A 39 -14.33 -6.73 14.65
N ALA A 40 -14.52 -6.64 13.34
CA ALA A 40 -13.63 -7.32 12.38
C ALA A 40 -12.19 -6.79 12.46
N VAL A 41 -12.01 -5.47 12.53
CA VAL A 41 -10.69 -4.86 12.68
C VAL A 41 -10.06 -5.24 14.04
N ALA A 42 -10.79 -5.14 15.15
CA ALA A 42 -10.30 -5.52 16.46
C ALA A 42 -9.91 -7.01 16.54
N ALA A 43 -10.71 -7.90 15.95
CA ALA A 43 -10.42 -9.31 15.87
C ALA A 43 -9.15 -9.61 15.05
N VAL A 44 -8.96 -8.92 13.91
CA VAL A 44 -7.74 -9.05 13.10
C VAL A 44 -6.52 -8.52 13.83
N LEU A 45 -6.63 -7.43 14.57
CA LEU A 45 -5.59 -6.93 15.49
C LEU A 45 -5.24 -7.95 16.57
N ALA A 46 -6.21 -8.80 16.98
CA ALA A 46 -6.06 -9.87 17.98
C ALA A 46 -5.77 -11.24 17.37
N ASP A 47 -5.14 -11.31 16.21
CA ASP A 47 -4.70 -12.54 15.48
C ASP A 47 -5.84 -13.43 14.92
N HIS A 48 -7.07 -12.92 14.81
CA HIS A 48 -8.23 -13.66 14.29
C HIS A 48 -8.44 -13.34 12.80
N ARG A 49 -7.80 -14.11 11.91
CA ARG A 49 -7.52 -13.80 10.51
C ARG A 49 -8.60 -14.26 9.52
N SER A 50 -9.56 -15.07 9.94
CA SER A 50 -10.65 -15.58 9.08
C SER A 50 -12.01 -15.13 9.59
N VAL A 51 -13.03 -15.14 8.71
CA VAL A 51 -14.40 -14.79 9.08
C VAL A 51 -14.94 -15.67 10.21
N LEU A 52 -14.56 -16.96 10.23
CA LEU A 52 -14.89 -17.89 11.33
C LEU A 52 -14.21 -17.46 12.63
N ALA A 53 -12.91 -17.14 12.57
CA ALA A 53 -12.16 -16.73 13.75
C ALA A 53 -12.67 -15.39 14.30
N ILE A 54 -13.03 -14.43 13.44
CA ILE A 54 -13.64 -13.15 13.83
C ILE A 54 -14.96 -13.38 14.58
N ALA A 55 -15.86 -14.21 14.03
CA ALA A 55 -17.13 -14.55 14.70
C ALA A 55 -16.90 -15.23 16.06
N GLY A 56 -16.00 -16.20 16.10
CA GLY A 56 -15.67 -16.93 17.33
C GLY A 56 -14.99 -16.04 18.37
N TRP A 57 -14.13 -15.09 17.96
CA TRP A 57 -13.54 -14.12 18.86
C TRP A 57 -14.61 -13.20 19.46
N GLY A 58 -15.47 -12.62 18.62
CA GLY A 58 -16.55 -11.76 19.08
C GLY A 58 -17.48 -12.42 20.09
N ALA A 59 -17.86 -13.68 19.85
CA ALA A 59 -18.75 -14.42 20.74
C ALA A 59 -18.16 -14.67 22.15
N ARG A 60 -16.85 -14.54 22.32
CA ARG A 60 -16.16 -14.77 23.62
C ARG A 60 -15.77 -13.48 24.35
N GLN A 61 -16.04 -12.31 23.74
CA GLN A 61 -15.69 -11.05 24.39
C GLN A 61 -16.63 -10.69 25.52
N ALA A 62 -16.09 -10.00 26.53
CA ALA A 62 -16.86 -9.45 27.63
C ALA A 62 -17.89 -8.43 27.12
N PRO A 63 -19.08 -8.34 27.73
CA PRO A 63 -20.12 -7.40 27.33
C PRO A 63 -19.63 -5.94 27.23
N ALA A 64 -18.76 -5.51 28.14
CA ALA A 64 -18.20 -4.16 28.12
C ALA A 64 -17.40 -3.85 26.85
N LEU A 65 -16.61 -4.81 26.35
CA LEU A 65 -15.86 -4.63 25.10
C LEU A 65 -16.79 -4.60 23.87
N LEU A 66 -17.86 -5.40 23.88
CA LEU A 66 -18.85 -5.38 22.80
C LEU A 66 -19.63 -4.06 22.78
N THR A 67 -19.99 -3.53 23.95
CA THR A 67 -20.60 -2.21 24.08
C THR A 67 -19.66 -1.12 23.55
N ALA A 68 -18.38 -1.17 23.91
CA ALA A 68 -17.37 -0.25 23.40
C ALA A 68 -17.21 -0.30 21.86
N LEU A 69 -17.41 -1.47 21.24
CA LEU A 69 -17.44 -1.63 19.79
C LEU A 69 -18.75 -1.16 19.13
N GLY A 70 -19.75 -0.76 19.93
CA GLY A 70 -21.05 -0.25 19.43
C GLY A 70 -22.15 -1.31 19.29
N PHE A 71 -22.00 -2.50 19.91
CA PHE A 71 -23.10 -3.47 19.95
C PHE A 71 -24.11 -3.09 21.03
N PRO A 72 -25.42 -2.89 20.68
CA PRO A 72 -26.43 -2.51 21.66
C PRO A 72 -26.81 -3.66 22.62
N THR A 73 -26.52 -4.88 22.20
CA THR A 73 -26.67 -6.08 22.99
C THR A 73 -25.34 -6.82 22.98
N ALA A 74 -25.00 -7.53 24.03
CA ALA A 74 -23.76 -8.32 24.10
C ALA A 74 -23.79 -9.57 23.17
N ARG A 75 -24.29 -9.40 21.93
CA ARG A 75 -24.40 -10.46 20.93
C ARG A 75 -23.78 -10.02 19.62
N THR A 76 -22.88 -10.83 19.10
CA THR A 76 -22.21 -10.61 17.82
C THR A 76 -22.79 -11.50 16.72
N PRO A 77 -22.65 -11.11 15.44
CA PRO A 77 -23.08 -11.95 14.33
C PRO A 77 -22.29 -13.27 14.25
N CYS A 78 -22.96 -14.35 13.88
CA CYS A 78 -22.31 -15.62 13.57
C CYS A 78 -21.56 -15.55 12.23
N GLN A 79 -20.67 -16.55 11.99
CA GLN A 79 -19.85 -16.63 10.80
C GLN A 79 -20.64 -16.49 9.48
N SER A 80 -21.77 -17.19 9.35
CA SER A 80 -22.58 -17.13 8.11
C SER A 80 -23.17 -15.74 7.86
N THR A 81 -23.48 -15.00 8.92
CA THR A 81 -23.97 -13.61 8.82
C THR A 81 -22.84 -12.68 8.37
N LEU A 82 -21.64 -12.78 8.97
CA LEU A 82 -20.48 -12.02 8.57
C LEU A 82 -20.12 -12.31 7.10
N HIS A 83 -20.08 -13.58 6.72
CA HIS A 83 -19.76 -13.98 5.35
C HIS A 83 -20.74 -13.39 4.33
N ARG A 84 -22.05 -13.48 4.60
CA ARG A 84 -23.10 -12.87 3.72
C ARG A 84 -23.00 -11.36 3.67
N LEU A 85 -22.66 -10.72 4.79
CA LEU A 85 -22.49 -9.27 4.85
C LEU A 85 -21.29 -8.82 4.01
N PHE A 86 -20.11 -9.40 4.23
CA PHE A 86 -18.90 -9.03 3.53
C PHE A 86 -18.98 -9.27 2.00
N ARG A 87 -19.72 -10.31 1.58
CA ARG A 87 -19.97 -10.52 0.13
C ARG A 87 -20.75 -9.41 -0.55
N ARG A 88 -21.55 -8.64 0.19
CA ARG A 88 -22.46 -7.61 -0.31
C ARG A 88 -22.04 -6.20 0.09
N LEU A 89 -20.96 -6.08 0.86
CA LEU A 89 -20.47 -4.80 1.33
C LEU A 89 -20.01 -3.96 0.12
N ASP A 90 -20.30 -2.67 0.16
CA ASP A 90 -19.76 -1.72 -0.79
C ASP A 90 -18.27 -1.49 -0.46
N GLY A 91 -17.38 -2.09 -1.25
CA GLY A 91 -15.94 -1.99 -1.08
C GLY A 91 -15.42 -0.57 -1.33
N ASP A 92 -16.02 0.15 -2.27
CA ASP A 92 -15.64 1.52 -2.62
C ASP A 92 -16.02 2.50 -1.50
N ALA A 93 -17.23 2.38 -0.97
CA ALA A 93 -17.66 3.18 0.17
C ALA A 93 -16.81 2.90 1.42
N LEU A 94 -16.42 1.63 1.67
CA LEU A 94 -15.51 1.29 2.76
C LEU A 94 -14.12 1.90 2.54
N ALA A 95 -13.56 1.78 1.33
CA ALA A 95 -12.27 2.38 0.99
C ALA A 95 -12.30 3.91 1.13
N ALA A 96 -13.35 4.58 0.63
CA ALA A 96 -13.54 6.02 0.76
C ALA A 96 -13.65 6.46 2.24
N THR A 97 -14.28 5.63 3.09
CA THR A 97 -14.37 5.88 4.54
C THR A 97 -13.02 5.78 5.25
N LEU A 98 -12.14 4.90 4.78
CA LEU A 98 -10.81 4.72 5.34
C LEU A 98 -9.80 5.78 4.87
N ALA A 99 -9.92 6.27 3.63
CA ALA A 99 -8.95 7.16 2.99
C ALA A 99 -8.62 8.45 3.80
N PRO A 100 -9.57 9.23 4.35
CA PRO A 100 -9.27 10.45 5.09
C PRO A 100 -8.47 10.23 6.37
N ARG A 101 -8.46 9.02 6.90
CA ARG A 101 -7.77 8.65 8.14
C ARG A 101 -6.32 8.26 7.93
N ILE A 102 -5.90 8.17 6.67
CA ILE A 102 -4.61 7.65 6.28
C ILE A 102 -3.66 8.77 5.85
N ALA A 103 -4.16 9.98 5.66
CA ALA A 103 -3.40 11.09 5.11
C ALA A 103 -2.71 11.95 6.17
N PRO A 104 -1.43 11.69 6.53
CA PRO A 104 -0.58 12.80 6.88
C PRO A 104 -0.27 13.55 5.57
N THR A 105 -0.73 14.74 5.44
CA THR A 105 -0.18 15.72 4.51
C THR A 105 1.27 15.96 4.90
N ALA A 106 2.19 15.95 3.93
CA ALA A 106 3.51 16.51 4.16
C ALA A 106 3.35 17.96 4.65
N ALA A 107 4.19 18.41 5.56
CA ALA A 107 4.18 19.82 5.92
C ALA A 107 4.54 20.65 4.68
N PRO A 108 3.95 21.85 4.50
CA PRO A 108 4.28 22.70 3.37
C PRO A 108 5.79 22.94 3.31
N GLY A 109 6.42 22.65 2.17
CA GLY A 109 7.86 22.81 1.97
C GLY A 109 8.71 21.58 2.30
N GLU A 110 8.12 20.48 2.76
CA GLU A 110 8.81 19.19 2.79
C GLU A 110 8.89 18.57 1.38
N ASP A 111 9.94 17.80 1.17
CA ASP A 111 10.11 17.04 -0.08
C ASP A 111 8.93 16.10 -0.35
N PRO A 112 8.52 15.89 -1.63
CA PRO A 112 7.44 14.99 -1.98
C PRO A 112 7.61 13.60 -1.39
N GLN A 113 6.57 13.08 -0.74
CA GLN A 113 6.57 11.75 -0.15
C GLN A 113 6.41 10.68 -1.22
N GLY A 114 7.28 9.68 -1.27
CA GLY A 114 7.14 8.55 -2.17
C GLY A 114 5.89 7.72 -1.87
N VAL A 115 5.14 7.38 -2.91
CA VAL A 115 4.00 6.46 -2.86
C VAL A 115 4.27 5.33 -3.84
N ALA A 116 4.54 4.13 -3.32
CA ALA A 116 4.71 2.93 -4.13
C ALA A 116 3.35 2.36 -4.53
N ILE A 117 3.24 1.94 -5.79
CA ILE A 117 2.13 1.09 -6.25
C ILE A 117 2.67 -0.27 -6.67
N ASP A 118 1.98 -1.34 -6.25
CA ASP A 118 2.35 -2.70 -6.61
C ASP A 118 1.17 -3.66 -6.43
N GLY A 119 1.15 -4.70 -7.27
CA GLY A 119 0.11 -5.70 -7.30
C GLY A 119 0.44 -6.94 -6.46
N LYS A 120 -0.53 -7.40 -5.68
CA LYS A 120 -0.40 -8.60 -4.86
C LYS A 120 -1.46 -9.65 -5.17
N ALA A 121 -0.99 -10.89 -5.37
CA ALA A 121 -1.84 -12.07 -5.51
C ALA A 121 -2.08 -12.76 -4.16
N GLN A 122 -3.33 -13.10 -3.85
CA GLN A 122 -3.73 -13.95 -2.72
C GLN A 122 -3.94 -15.39 -3.23
N ARG A 123 -3.09 -16.33 -2.84
CA ARG A 123 -3.02 -17.69 -3.40
C ARG A 123 -3.78 -18.73 -2.60
N GLY A 124 -4.31 -18.40 -1.43
CA GLY A 124 -4.93 -19.36 -0.51
C GLY A 124 -6.08 -20.15 -1.13
N ARG A 125 -6.88 -19.53 -2.01
CA ARG A 125 -7.97 -20.20 -2.73
C ARG A 125 -7.49 -21.22 -3.77
N LEU A 126 -6.27 -21.09 -4.29
CA LEU A 126 -5.72 -22.02 -5.27
C LEU A 126 -5.52 -23.45 -4.72
N ARG A 127 -5.69 -23.65 -3.41
CA ARG A 127 -5.75 -24.97 -2.78
C ARG A 127 -6.97 -25.79 -3.20
N PHE A 128 -7.99 -25.14 -3.78
CA PHE A 128 -9.19 -25.80 -4.26
C PHE A 128 -9.14 -25.95 -5.79
N ALA A 129 -9.30 -27.17 -6.30
CA ALA A 129 -9.17 -27.47 -7.72
C ALA A 129 -10.10 -26.65 -8.65
N ALA A 130 -11.23 -26.15 -8.15
CA ALA A 130 -12.19 -25.32 -8.89
C ALA A 130 -11.95 -23.82 -8.75
N ALA A 131 -10.81 -23.39 -8.19
CA ALA A 131 -10.65 -22.01 -7.77
C ALA A 131 -10.28 -21.02 -8.91
N GLY A 132 -9.93 -21.49 -10.11
CA GLY A 132 -9.51 -20.62 -11.22
C GLY A 132 -8.23 -19.84 -10.89
N CYS A 133 -8.31 -18.52 -10.93
CA CYS A 133 -7.20 -17.60 -10.67
C CYS A 133 -7.14 -17.07 -9.22
N PRO A 134 -5.98 -16.62 -8.74
CA PRO A 134 -5.85 -15.97 -7.44
C PRO A 134 -6.67 -14.66 -7.37
N VAL A 135 -7.01 -14.23 -6.16
CA VAL A 135 -7.52 -12.87 -5.95
C VAL A 135 -6.32 -11.92 -6.03
N HIS A 136 -6.42 -10.95 -6.93
CA HIS A 136 -5.39 -9.93 -7.11
C HIS A 136 -5.90 -8.58 -6.62
N ALA A 137 -4.98 -7.74 -6.17
CA ALA A 137 -5.26 -6.36 -5.86
C ALA A 137 -4.03 -5.49 -6.06
N LEU A 138 -4.24 -4.25 -6.50
CA LEU A 138 -3.24 -3.20 -6.55
C LEU A 138 -3.33 -2.37 -5.27
N SER A 139 -2.20 -2.07 -4.66
CA SER A 139 -2.12 -1.26 -3.42
C SER A 139 -1.23 -0.06 -3.62
N ALA A 140 -1.57 1.06 -2.97
CA ALA A 140 -0.74 2.23 -2.86
C ALA A 140 -0.21 2.37 -1.43
N PHE A 141 1.09 2.56 -1.29
CA PHE A 141 1.81 2.52 -0.02
C PHE A 141 2.74 3.73 0.13
N CYS A 142 2.56 4.52 1.18
CA CYS A 142 3.43 5.65 1.48
C CYS A 142 4.74 5.20 2.13
N HIS A 143 5.87 5.60 1.55
CA HIS A 143 7.21 5.22 2.02
C HIS A 143 7.50 5.73 3.43
N ALA A 144 7.20 7.00 3.69
CA ALA A 144 7.55 7.67 4.93
C ALA A 144 6.68 7.23 6.11
N SER A 145 5.35 7.25 5.94
CA SER A 145 4.41 6.87 6.99
C SER A 145 4.25 5.37 7.14
N GLY A 146 4.58 4.58 6.11
CA GLY A 146 4.30 3.16 6.06
C GLY A 146 2.80 2.82 5.99
N LEU A 147 1.95 3.75 5.59
CA LEU A 147 0.50 3.55 5.51
C LEU A 147 0.06 3.07 4.13
N VAL A 148 -0.95 2.22 4.08
CA VAL A 148 -1.68 1.88 2.85
C VAL A 148 -2.65 3.01 2.57
N LEU A 149 -2.48 3.70 1.45
CA LEU A 149 -3.30 4.87 1.08
C LEU A 149 -4.56 4.46 0.33
N ALA A 150 -4.44 3.47 -0.55
CA ALA A 150 -5.53 2.97 -1.36
C ALA A 150 -5.32 1.49 -1.71
N HIS A 151 -6.42 0.83 -2.04
CA HIS A 151 -6.46 -0.58 -2.43
C HIS A 151 -7.52 -0.74 -3.52
N GLU A 152 -7.16 -1.37 -4.64
CA GLU A 152 -8.05 -1.63 -5.76
C GLU A 152 -8.05 -3.10 -6.10
N PRO A 153 -9.22 -3.78 -6.07
CA PRO A 153 -9.32 -5.17 -6.49
C PRO A 153 -9.12 -5.29 -8.00
N ILE A 154 -8.42 -6.32 -8.42
CA ILE A 154 -8.18 -6.64 -9.82
C ILE A 154 -9.11 -7.79 -10.21
N ALA A 155 -9.84 -7.63 -11.34
CA ALA A 155 -10.63 -8.70 -11.89
C ALA A 155 -9.73 -9.89 -12.27
N ALA A 156 -10.23 -11.10 -12.05
CA ALA A 156 -9.41 -12.32 -12.08
C ALA A 156 -9.12 -12.87 -13.50
N ASP A 157 -9.57 -12.21 -14.54
CA ASP A 157 -9.53 -12.74 -15.91
C ASP A 157 -8.46 -12.01 -16.74
N GLY A 158 -7.48 -12.75 -17.29
CA GLY A 158 -6.49 -12.24 -18.20
C GLY A 158 -5.05 -12.25 -17.70
N ASP A 159 -4.16 -11.60 -18.46
CA ASP A 159 -2.76 -11.41 -18.10
C ASP A 159 -2.63 -10.50 -16.86
N LYS A 160 -1.72 -10.88 -15.97
CA LYS A 160 -1.52 -10.16 -14.70
C LYS A 160 -1.14 -8.68 -14.94
N ALA A 161 -0.25 -8.41 -15.89
CA ALA A 161 0.26 -7.07 -16.16
C ALA A 161 -0.85 -6.17 -16.74
N GLU A 162 -1.62 -6.68 -17.71
CA GLU A 162 -2.77 -5.97 -18.29
C GLU A 162 -3.83 -5.68 -17.22
N ALA A 163 -4.10 -6.65 -16.34
CA ALA A 163 -5.06 -6.52 -15.27
C ALA A 163 -4.63 -5.46 -14.22
N GLU A 164 -3.35 -5.40 -13.85
CA GLU A 164 -2.81 -4.36 -12.97
C GLU A 164 -2.88 -2.97 -13.61
N LEU A 165 -2.54 -2.86 -14.91
CA LEU A 165 -2.62 -1.60 -15.65
C LEU A 165 -4.07 -1.11 -15.79
N SER A 166 -5.04 -2.00 -15.95
CA SER A 166 -6.45 -1.63 -16.11
C SER A 166 -7.03 -0.93 -14.89
N VAL A 167 -6.57 -1.26 -13.68
CA VAL A 167 -7.06 -0.68 -12.43
C VAL A 167 -6.17 0.45 -11.88
N ALA A 168 -4.96 0.62 -12.40
CA ALA A 168 -4.03 1.64 -11.96
C ALA A 168 -4.62 3.08 -12.03
N PRO A 169 -5.35 3.50 -13.09
CA PRO A 169 -5.99 4.82 -13.12
C PRO A 169 -7.00 5.03 -11.99
N THR A 170 -7.78 4.00 -11.65
CA THR A 170 -8.75 4.05 -10.54
C THR A 170 -8.04 4.20 -9.20
N LEU A 171 -6.98 3.42 -8.96
CA LEU A 171 -6.18 3.52 -7.75
C LEU A 171 -5.56 4.92 -7.62
N VAL A 172 -4.95 5.43 -8.70
CA VAL A 172 -4.33 6.76 -8.74
C VAL A 172 -5.33 7.87 -8.44
N ALA A 173 -6.56 7.77 -8.96
CA ALA A 173 -7.62 8.74 -8.71
C ALA A 173 -8.08 8.81 -7.23
N ARG A 174 -7.85 7.76 -6.44
CA ARG A 174 -8.21 7.72 -5.01
C ARG A 174 -7.21 8.43 -4.11
N ILE A 175 -6.08 8.88 -4.65
CA ILE A 175 -4.96 9.42 -3.88
C ILE A 175 -4.86 10.92 -4.12
N GLY A 176 -4.71 11.71 -3.04
CA GLY A 176 -4.29 13.09 -3.15
C GLY A 176 -2.80 13.16 -3.44
N TRP A 177 -2.41 13.69 -4.60
CA TRP A 177 -1.02 13.65 -5.07
C TRP A 177 -0.18 14.85 -4.70
N ARG A 178 -0.77 15.93 -4.22
CA ARG A 178 0.00 17.10 -3.78
C ARG A 178 1.08 16.69 -2.77
N ASP A 179 2.30 17.11 -2.99
CA ASP A 179 3.48 16.78 -2.19
C ASP A 179 3.79 15.26 -2.14
N ARG A 180 3.46 14.55 -3.22
CA ARG A 180 3.71 13.11 -3.35
C ARG A 180 4.29 12.76 -4.71
N ALA A 181 5.17 11.74 -4.72
CA ALA A 181 5.76 11.19 -5.92
C ALA A 181 5.36 9.71 -6.07
N LEU A 182 4.69 9.39 -7.17
CA LEU A 182 4.39 8.01 -7.56
C LEU A 182 5.70 7.26 -7.83
N THR A 183 5.87 6.09 -7.24
CA THR A 183 6.94 5.16 -7.59
C THR A 183 6.34 3.81 -7.99
N GLY A 184 6.89 3.21 -9.02
CA GLY A 184 6.45 1.94 -9.57
C GLY A 184 7.62 1.19 -10.18
N ASP A 185 7.37 -0.06 -10.55
CA ASP A 185 8.25 -0.78 -11.47
C ASP A 185 8.02 -0.30 -12.90
N ALA A 186 8.72 -0.91 -13.88
CA ALA A 186 8.61 -0.50 -15.27
C ALA A 186 7.20 -0.73 -15.86
N LEU A 187 6.42 -1.65 -15.34
CA LEU A 187 5.04 -1.90 -15.77
C LEU A 187 4.20 -0.61 -15.70
N PHE A 188 4.37 0.16 -14.61
CA PHE A 188 3.61 1.40 -14.39
C PHE A 188 4.19 2.62 -15.10
N CYS A 189 5.29 2.46 -15.85
CA CYS A 189 5.79 3.51 -16.72
C CYS A 189 4.88 3.64 -17.96
N GLN A 190 3.74 4.31 -17.75
CA GLN A 190 2.70 4.55 -18.74
C GLN A 190 2.30 6.03 -18.75
N ARG A 191 1.93 6.56 -19.92
CA ARG A 191 1.61 7.99 -20.08
C ARG A 191 0.41 8.44 -19.26
N ASP A 192 -0.63 7.60 -19.16
CA ASP A 192 -1.89 7.99 -18.52
C ASP A 192 -1.76 8.12 -17.01
N PRO A 193 -1.18 7.18 -16.25
CA PRO A 193 -0.87 7.40 -14.83
C PRO A 193 0.01 8.63 -14.60
N CYS A 194 1.03 8.87 -15.44
CA CYS A 194 1.89 10.05 -15.33
C CYS A 194 1.11 11.36 -15.50
N ARG A 195 0.24 11.46 -16.52
CA ARG A 195 -0.64 12.63 -16.72
C ARG A 195 -1.58 12.84 -15.54
N GLN A 196 -2.18 11.76 -15.06
CA GLN A 196 -3.16 11.81 -13.96
C GLN A 196 -2.50 12.30 -12.66
N VAL A 197 -1.32 11.79 -12.33
CA VAL A 197 -0.55 12.23 -11.15
C VAL A 197 -0.15 13.70 -11.29
N GLY A 198 0.41 14.10 -12.43
CA GLY A 198 0.81 15.48 -12.69
C GLY A 198 -0.39 16.46 -12.65
N ALA A 199 -1.53 16.09 -13.26
CA ALA A 199 -2.76 16.90 -13.22
C ALA A 199 -3.30 17.07 -11.79
N ALA A 200 -3.03 16.12 -10.89
CA ALA A 200 -3.38 16.17 -9.48
C ALA A 200 -2.32 16.88 -8.60
N GLY A 201 -1.29 17.48 -9.22
CA GLY A 201 -0.23 18.25 -8.53
C GLY A 201 0.81 17.38 -7.84
N GLY A 202 0.98 16.15 -8.31
CA GLY A 202 2.01 15.22 -7.83
C GLY A 202 3.12 15.00 -8.85
N ASP A 203 4.10 14.23 -8.42
CA ASP A 203 5.25 13.83 -9.21
C ASP A 203 5.29 12.31 -9.41
N TYR A 204 6.20 11.85 -10.26
CA TYR A 204 6.50 10.44 -10.42
C TYR A 204 8.00 10.19 -10.57
N LEU A 205 8.42 8.95 -10.22
CA LEU A 205 9.73 8.38 -10.50
C LEU A 205 9.53 6.91 -10.87
N LEU A 206 9.80 6.57 -12.14
CA LEU A 206 9.51 5.26 -12.70
C LEU A 206 10.74 4.69 -13.41
N LEU A 207 10.88 3.38 -13.41
CA LEU A 207 11.86 2.69 -14.26
C LEU A 207 11.32 2.61 -15.69
N VAL A 208 12.23 2.65 -16.65
CA VAL A 208 11.97 2.48 -18.07
C VAL A 208 12.63 1.20 -18.54
N GLN A 209 11.89 0.34 -19.21
CA GLN A 209 12.34 -0.94 -19.77
C GLN A 209 11.71 -1.17 -21.14
N ASP A 210 11.73 -2.41 -21.61
CA ASP A 210 11.28 -2.85 -22.94
C ASP A 210 9.82 -2.52 -23.27
N ASN A 211 8.99 -2.24 -22.26
CA ASN A 211 7.62 -1.77 -22.46
C ASN A 211 7.53 -0.34 -23.03
N GLN A 212 8.65 0.42 -22.99
CA GLN A 212 8.78 1.77 -23.57
C GLN A 212 10.11 1.87 -24.34
N PRO A 213 10.27 1.15 -25.46
CA PRO A 213 11.57 0.97 -26.11
C PRO A 213 12.18 2.31 -26.61
N ALA A 214 11.41 3.18 -27.25
CA ALA A 214 11.92 4.46 -27.73
C ALA A 214 12.41 5.37 -26.58
N LEU A 215 11.70 5.37 -25.45
CA LEU A 215 12.11 6.11 -24.26
C LEU A 215 13.36 5.50 -23.61
N HIS A 216 13.42 4.16 -23.52
CA HIS A 216 14.58 3.43 -23.03
C HIS A 216 15.83 3.74 -23.86
N ASP A 217 15.72 3.64 -25.19
CA ASP A 217 16.85 3.84 -26.11
C ASP A 217 17.36 5.29 -26.08
N ALA A 218 16.46 6.27 -25.99
CA ALA A 218 16.85 7.67 -25.85
C ALA A 218 17.65 7.92 -24.56
N ILE A 219 17.23 7.34 -23.43
CA ILE A 219 17.93 7.48 -22.15
C ILE A 219 19.25 6.68 -22.17
N ALA A 220 19.23 5.48 -22.74
CA ALA A 220 20.44 4.66 -22.89
C ALA A 220 21.51 5.36 -23.76
N LEU A 221 21.10 5.95 -24.87
CA LEU A 221 22.00 6.70 -25.74
C LEU A 221 22.65 7.89 -25.03
N LEU A 222 21.91 8.56 -24.13
CA LEU A 222 22.46 9.68 -23.35
C LEU A 222 23.56 9.24 -22.37
N PHE A 223 23.33 8.13 -21.65
CA PHE A 223 24.23 7.72 -20.55
C PHE A 223 25.27 6.67 -20.94
N ASP A 224 24.96 5.79 -21.86
CA ASP A 224 25.75 4.64 -22.27
C ASP A 224 25.73 4.50 -23.82
N PRO A 225 26.26 5.50 -24.59
CA PRO A 225 26.28 5.43 -26.04
C PRO A 225 27.05 4.20 -26.53
N PRO A 226 26.72 3.66 -27.71
CA PRO A 226 27.51 2.64 -28.38
C PRO A 226 28.98 3.04 -28.54
N ALA A 227 29.86 2.05 -28.55
CA ALA A 227 31.33 2.31 -28.56
C ALA A 227 31.85 3.03 -29.82
N ASP A 228 31.06 3.05 -30.87
CA ASP A 228 31.34 3.77 -32.16
C ASP A 228 30.85 5.22 -32.15
N LEU A 229 30.18 5.65 -31.08
CA LEU A 229 29.74 7.03 -30.89
C LEU A 229 30.51 7.69 -29.79
N ASP A 230 30.97 8.90 -30.00
CA ASP A 230 31.55 9.70 -28.94
C ASP A 230 30.48 10.04 -27.89
N PRO A 231 30.78 9.89 -26.58
CA PRO A 231 29.85 10.29 -25.52
C PRO A 231 29.51 11.76 -25.62
N LEU A 232 28.21 12.08 -25.63
CA LEU A 232 27.77 13.47 -25.57
C LEU A 232 28.14 14.05 -24.21
N PRO A 233 28.75 15.23 -24.15
CA PRO A 233 28.98 15.90 -22.88
C PRO A 233 27.64 16.28 -22.27
N LEU A 234 27.37 15.79 -21.06
CA LEU A 234 26.16 16.15 -20.33
C LEU A 234 26.30 17.59 -19.81
N ALA A 235 25.39 18.47 -20.20
CA ALA A 235 25.35 19.85 -19.73
C ALA A 235 24.90 19.89 -18.25
N ASP A 236 23.96 19.02 -17.87
CA ASP A 236 23.55 18.79 -16.48
C ASP A 236 23.87 17.34 -16.08
N ARG A 237 24.94 17.15 -15.32
CA ARG A 237 25.32 15.85 -14.75
C ARG A 237 25.39 15.93 -13.26
N ARG A 238 24.50 15.22 -12.60
CA ARG A 238 24.43 15.10 -11.15
C ARG A 238 24.46 13.64 -10.74
N GLU A 239 25.12 13.30 -9.62
CA GLU A 239 25.24 11.91 -9.22
C GLU A 239 25.20 11.72 -7.70
N ALA A 240 24.74 10.56 -7.27
CA ALA A 240 24.80 10.10 -5.90
C ALA A 240 25.08 8.60 -5.82
N ALA A 241 25.74 8.19 -4.75
CA ALA A 241 26.02 6.79 -4.50
C ALA A 241 25.70 6.40 -3.06
N THR A 242 25.29 5.16 -2.87
CA THR A 242 25.11 4.56 -1.55
C THR A 242 25.77 3.19 -1.48
N VAL A 243 26.26 2.84 -0.28
CA VAL A 243 26.83 1.53 0.01
C VAL A 243 26.08 0.93 1.18
N GLU A 244 25.61 -0.29 1.06
CA GLU A 244 24.85 -1.00 2.09
C GLU A 244 25.41 -2.38 2.35
N ARG A 245 25.29 -2.82 3.61
CA ARG A 245 25.61 -4.18 4.05
C ARG A 245 24.39 -4.79 4.71
N GLY A 246 23.96 -5.96 4.28
CA GLY A 246 22.84 -6.67 4.91
C GLY A 246 22.22 -7.76 4.07
N HIS A 247 21.36 -8.57 4.70
CA HIS A 247 20.54 -9.62 4.06
C HIS A 247 21.32 -10.64 3.22
N GLY A 248 22.50 -11.09 3.68
CA GLY A 248 23.35 -12.05 2.97
C GLY A 248 24.10 -11.47 1.77
N ARG A 249 23.94 -10.18 1.48
CA ARG A 249 24.71 -9.44 0.47
C ARG A 249 25.74 -8.58 1.15
N THR A 250 26.98 -8.69 0.72
CA THR A 250 28.07 -7.82 1.15
C THR A 250 28.30 -6.76 0.08
N ASP A 251 28.50 -5.52 0.53
CA ASP A 251 28.90 -4.39 -0.32
C ASP A 251 27.93 -4.15 -1.50
N GLU A 252 26.63 -4.01 -1.22
CA GLU A 252 25.70 -3.54 -2.22
C GLU A 252 25.91 -2.04 -2.46
N ARG A 253 26.35 -1.69 -3.66
CA ARG A 253 26.56 -0.31 -4.11
C ARG A 253 25.48 0.06 -5.11
N ARG A 254 24.91 1.25 -4.96
CA ARG A 254 24.03 1.87 -5.93
C ARG A 254 24.62 3.21 -6.33
N HIS A 255 24.76 3.43 -7.62
CA HIS A 255 25.25 4.67 -8.20
C HIS A 255 24.18 5.18 -9.17
N LEU A 256 23.65 6.36 -8.90
CA LEU A 256 22.65 7.02 -9.73
C LEU A 256 23.27 8.26 -10.35
N VAL A 257 23.16 8.37 -11.67
CA VAL A 257 23.49 9.56 -12.46
C VAL A 257 22.20 10.11 -13.03
N ALA A 258 21.92 11.39 -12.83
CA ALA A 258 20.74 12.08 -13.35
C ALA A 258 21.15 13.24 -14.28
N SER A 259 20.31 13.53 -15.25
CA SER A 259 20.44 14.64 -16.18
C SER A 259 19.08 15.18 -16.59
N THR A 260 19.01 16.47 -16.87
CA THR A 260 17.86 17.13 -17.52
C THR A 260 18.08 17.41 -18.99
N ASP A 261 19.16 16.93 -19.61
CA ASP A 261 19.51 17.22 -21.00
C ASP A 261 18.51 16.71 -22.03
N LEU A 262 17.63 15.78 -21.64
CA LEU A 262 16.49 15.33 -22.46
C LEU A 262 15.17 16.07 -22.12
N ALA A 263 15.18 17.05 -21.22
CA ALA A 263 13.98 17.81 -20.89
C ALA A 263 13.48 18.59 -22.11
N GLY A 264 12.19 18.45 -22.41
CA GLY A 264 11.57 19.04 -23.61
C GLY A 264 11.85 18.30 -24.92
N TYR A 265 12.79 17.36 -24.96
CA TYR A 265 13.03 16.49 -26.12
C TYR A 265 12.15 15.24 -26.07
N LEU A 266 11.98 14.66 -24.89
CA LEU A 266 11.14 13.48 -24.71
C LEU A 266 9.66 13.85 -24.81
N ASP A 267 8.93 13.19 -25.71
CA ASP A 267 7.47 13.24 -25.73
C ASP A 267 6.91 12.39 -24.58
N TRP A 268 7.07 12.90 -23.33
CA TRP A 268 6.56 12.22 -22.16
C TRP A 268 5.97 13.21 -21.16
N PRO A 269 4.79 12.91 -20.52
CA PRO A 269 4.06 13.87 -19.70
C PRO A 269 4.87 14.37 -18.50
N GLY A 270 5.27 15.65 -18.52
CA GLY A 270 5.96 16.30 -17.41
C GLY A 270 7.39 15.79 -17.15
N ALA A 271 7.97 15.03 -18.08
CA ALA A 271 9.32 14.53 -17.89
C ALA A 271 10.33 15.69 -17.79
N ALA A 272 11.14 15.68 -16.73
CA ALA A 272 12.25 16.60 -16.56
C ALA A 272 13.57 15.83 -16.38
N PRO A 273 13.90 15.22 -15.22
CA PRO A 273 15.11 14.42 -15.14
C PRO A 273 14.91 13.00 -15.66
N VAL A 274 15.92 12.53 -16.35
CA VAL A 274 16.15 11.12 -16.61
C VAL A 274 17.32 10.63 -15.77
N PHE A 275 17.38 9.34 -15.49
CA PHE A 275 18.48 8.80 -14.68
C PHE A 275 18.93 7.41 -15.14
N ARG A 276 20.19 7.13 -14.85
CA ARG A 276 20.82 5.83 -14.94
C ARG A 276 21.16 5.35 -13.54
N LEU A 277 20.69 4.17 -13.15
CA LEU A 277 20.97 3.54 -11.87
C LEU A 277 21.79 2.27 -12.08
N GLU A 278 23.03 2.29 -11.65
CA GLU A 278 23.87 1.10 -11.58
C GLU A 278 23.84 0.51 -10.18
N ARG A 279 23.55 -0.78 -10.10
CA ARG A 279 23.54 -1.55 -8.86
C ARG A 279 24.57 -2.66 -8.97
N THR A 280 25.52 -2.70 -8.03
CA THR A 280 26.48 -3.80 -7.91
C THR A 280 26.39 -4.40 -6.53
N TRP A 281 26.39 -5.73 -6.45
CA TRP A 281 26.37 -6.42 -5.17
C TRP A 281 27.17 -7.71 -5.24
N ARG A 282 27.56 -8.21 -4.07
CA ARG A 282 28.24 -9.48 -3.94
C ARG A 282 27.32 -10.47 -3.22
N GLU A 283 27.13 -11.61 -3.82
CA GLU A 283 26.43 -12.72 -3.23
C GLU A 283 27.35 -13.94 -3.19
N HIS A 284 27.70 -14.37 -1.98
CA HIS A 284 28.80 -15.32 -1.77
C HIS A 284 30.11 -14.85 -2.44
N ALA A 285 30.65 -15.62 -3.39
CA ALA A 285 31.85 -15.28 -4.14
C ALA A 285 31.58 -14.52 -5.45
N THR A 286 30.32 -14.44 -5.89
CA THR A 286 29.94 -13.89 -7.18
C THR A 286 29.59 -12.40 -7.07
N ARG A 287 30.14 -11.61 -7.98
CA ARG A 287 29.79 -10.19 -8.15
C ARG A 287 28.69 -10.08 -9.21
N HIS A 288 27.65 -9.37 -8.88
CA HIS A 288 26.53 -9.08 -9.76
C HIS A 288 26.50 -7.59 -10.10
N ARG A 289 25.98 -7.28 -11.29
CA ARG A 289 25.73 -5.92 -11.76
C ARG A 289 24.38 -5.87 -12.44
N ALA A 290 23.60 -4.85 -12.14
CA ALA A 290 22.37 -4.52 -12.85
C ALA A 290 22.38 -3.05 -13.21
N LEU A 291 21.86 -2.74 -14.40
CA LEU A 291 21.73 -1.40 -14.94
C LEU A 291 20.25 -1.13 -15.22
N HIS A 292 19.76 0.02 -14.77
CA HIS A 292 18.40 0.46 -14.98
C HIS A 292 18.38 1.91 -15.42
N TYR A 293 17.46 2.24 -16.32
CA TYR A 293 17.14 3.60 -16.70
C TYR A 293 15.80 4.01 -16.11
N GLY A 294 15.59 5.29 -15.96
CA GLY A 294 14.33 5.79 -15.42
C GLY A 294 14.09 7.25 -15.74
N ILE A 295 12.89 7.66 -15.42
CA ILE A 295 12.35 8.98 -15.71
C ILE A 295 11.61 9.52 -14.50
N ALA A 296 11.65 10.84 -14.29
CA ALA A 296 10.90 11.50 -13.24
C ALA A 296 10.30 12.83 -13.73
N SER A 297 9.31 13.34 -13.00
CA SER A 297 8.70 14.65 -13.24
C SER A 297 9.10 15.71 -12.22
N LEU A 298 9.87 15.33 -11.19
CA LEU A 298 10.32 16.28 -10.18
C LEU A 298 11.08 17.45 -10.81
N ALA A 299 10.79 18.66 -10.33
CA ALA A 299 11.55 19.83 -10.77
C ALA A 299 13.05 19.65 -10.52
N PRO A 300 13.94 20.22 -11.34
CA PRO A 300 15.39 20.03 -11.22
C PRO A 300 15.93 20.30 -9.81
N GLU A 301 15.38 21.28 -9.12
CA GLU A 301 15.74 21.68 -7.74
C GLU A 301 15.35 20.64 -6.70
N GLN A 302 14.30 19.86 -6.98
CA GLN A 302 13.80 18.77 -6.12
C GLN A 302 14.35 17.40 -6.53
N ALA A 303 14.93 17.30 -7.75
CA ALA A 303 15.47 16.08 -8.33
C ALA A 303 16.95 15.85 -7.98
N ASP A 304 17.34 16.15 -6.74
CA ASP A 304 18.66 15.77 -6.26
C ASP A 304 18.86 14.24 -6.40
N PRO A 305 19.98 13.76 -6.97
CA PRO A 305 20.24 12.34 -7.18
C PRO A 305 20.13 11.48 -5.93
N ALA A 306 20.51 11.99 -4.75
CA ALA A 306 20.34 11.28 -3.49
C ALA A 306 18.84 11.10 -3.17
N ARG A 307 18.03 12.10 -3.49
CA ARG A 307 16.58 12.05 -3.36
C ARG A 307 15.95 11.03 -4.32
N LEU A 308 16.32 11.06 -5.60
CA LEU A 308 15.85 10.08 -6.59
C LEU A 308 16.18 8.65 -6.15
N LEU A 309 17.42 8.46 -5.65
CA LEU A 309 17.88 7.19 -5.12
C LEU A 309 17.06 6.75 -3.89
N ALA A 310 16.74 7.67 -2.99
CA ALA A 310 15.91 7.40 -1.81
C ALA A 310 14.47 7.02 -2.19
N LEU A 311 13.84 7.73 -3.14
CA LEU A 311 12.52 7.40 -3.68
C LEU A 311 12.52 6.01 -4.33
N ARG A 312 13.52 5.71 -5.15
CA ARG A 312 13.64 4.39 -5.81
C ARG A 312 13.82 3.26 -4.79
N ARG A 313 14.60 3.48 -3.74
CA ARG A 313 14.76 2.51 -2.64
C ARG A 313 13.48 2.35 -1.84
N GLY A 314 12.80 3.44 -1.57
CA GLY A 314 11.52 3.44 -0.84
C GLY A 314 10.43 2.62 -1.52
N HIS A 315 10.46 2.49 -2.85
CA HIS A 315 9.54 1.63 -3.58
C HIS A 315 9.55 0.17 -3.06
N TRP A 316 10.72 -0.40 -2.76
CA TRP A 316 10.84 -1.76 -2.25
C TRP A 316 10.21 -1.97 -0.85
N ALA A 317 9.87 -0.89 -0.16
CA ALA A 317 9.17 -0.99 1.11
C ALA A 317 7.77 -1.61 0.96
N ILE A 318 7.11 -1.48 -0.21
CA ILE A 318 5.80 -2.09 -0.44
C ILE A 318 5.86 -3.62 -0.33
N GLU A 319 6.88 -4.26 -0.88
CA GLU A 319 7.05 -5.71 -0.77
C GLU A 319 7.39 -6.14 0.67
N ASN A 320 8.39 -5.49 1.28
CA ASN A 320 8.95 -5.91 2.56
C ASN A 320 8.10 -5.47 3.76
N ALA A 321 7.57 -4.25 3.71
CA ALA A 321 6.82 -3.67 4.83
C ALA A 321 5.30 -3.79 4.66
N LEU A 322 4.76 -3.94 3.44
CA LEU A 322 3.32 -4.14 3.24
C LEU A 322 3.01 -5.61 2.97
N HIS A 323 3.40 -6.15 1.81
CA HIS A 323 2.98 -7.47 1.36
C HIS A 323 3.41 -8.57 2.33
N ARG A 324 4.68 -8.56 2.74
CA ARG A 324 5.17 -9.52 3.75
C ARG A 324 4.47 -9.39 5.10
N GLN A 325 4.18 -8.17 5.56
CA GLN A 325 3.44 -7.99 6.82
C GLN A 325 2.00 -8.50 6.72
N LYS A 326 1.31 -8.23 5.59
CA LYS A 326 -0.04 -8.75 5.35
C LYS A 326 -0.07 -10.28 5.35
N ASP A 327 0.97 -10.94 4.83
CA ASP A 327 1.06 -12.41 4.84
C ASP A 327 1.44 -12.95 6.21
N VAL A 328 2.50 -12.45 6.81
CA VAL A 328 3.04 -13.00 8.07
C VAL A 328 2.17 -12.63 9.27
N ALA A 329 1.78 -11.36 9.39
CA ALA A 329 1.02 -10.89 10.55
C ALA A 329 -0.49 -11.15 10.41
N PHE A 330 -1.06 -11.01 9.21
CA PHE A 330 -2.50 -11.05 8.99
C PHE A 330 -2.98 -12.22 8.13
N GLY A 331 -2.08 -13.09 7.65
CA GLY A 331 -2.39 -14.31 6.91
C GLY A 331 -3.17 -14.07 5.61
N GLU A 332 -2.88 -12.98 4.90
CA GLU A 332 -3.64 -12.59 3.72
C GLU A 332 -3.52 -13.61 2.60
N ASP A 333 -2.29 -14.09 2.31
CA ASP A 333 -2.05 -15.08 1.26
C ASP A 333 -2.75 -16.43 1.54
N ALA A 334 -3.00 -16.75 2.81
CA ALA A 334 -3.73 -17.95 3.22
C ALA A 334 -5.25 -17.77 3.23
N SER A 335 -5.79 -16.60 2.87
CA SER A 335 -7.22 -16.31 2.91
C SER A 335 -8.01 -17.19 1.94
N LEU A 336 -9.11 -17.77 2.43
CA LEU A 336 -10.04 -18.59 1.63
C LEU A 336 -11.27 -17.79 1.17
N VAL A 337 -11.38 -16.54 1.55
CA VAL A 337 -12.49 -15.67 1.15
C VAL A 337 -12.32 -15.29 -0.31
N HIS A 338 -13.31 -15.65 -1.16
CA HIS A 338 -13.21 -15.45 -2.61
C HIS A 338 -14.53 -15.06 -3.28
N LEU A 339 -15.64 -14.93 -2.54
CA LEU A 339 -16.94 -14.65 -3.13
C LEU A 339 -17.35 -13.18 -3.00
N GLY A 340 -17.83 -12.59 -4.09
CA GLY A 340 -18.32 -11.22 -4.17
C GLY A 340 -17.30 -10.22 -3.62
N GLN A 341 -17.75 -9.24 -2.86
CA GLN A 341 -16.89 -8.24 -2.23
C GLN A 341 -16.13 -8.73 -0.99
N GLY A 342 -16.27 -10.00 -0.62
CA GLY A 342 -15.61 -10.57 0.57
C GLY A 342 -14.09 -10.40 0.59
N PRO A 343 -13.36 -10.69 -0.51
CA PRO A 343 -11.92 -10.48 -0.59
C PRO A 343 -11.53 -9.03 -0.34
N THR A 344 -12.18 -8.09 -1.02
CA THR A 344 -11.96 -6.64 -0.87
C THR A 344 -12.24 -6.17 0.56
N ALA A 345 -13.38 -6.57 1.13
CA ALA A 345 -13.73 -6.24 2.51
C ALA A 345 -12.66 -6.72 3.51
N MET A 346 -12.18 -7.96 3.35
CA MET A 346 -11.14 -8.51 4.24
C MET A 346 -9.78 -7.89 4.02
N ALA A 347 -9.42 -7.48 2.81
CA ALA A 347 -8.20 -6.75 2.51
C ALA A 347 -8.22 -5.37 3.20
N LEU A 348 -9.32 -4.62 3.03
CA LEU A 348 -9.50 -3.30 3.66
C LEU A 348 -9.52 -3.38 5.20
N VAL A 349 -10.11 -4.43 5.78
CA VAL A 349 -10.06 -4.67 7.23
C VAL A 349 -8.63 -4.91 7.70
N ARG A 350 -7.81 -5.66 6.95
CA ARG A 350 -6.39 -5.88 7.26
C ARG A 350 -5.57 -4.61 7.11
N ASP A 351 -5.82 -3.83 6.06
CA ASP A 351 -5.16 -2.55 5.82
C ASP A 351 -5.49 -1.56 6.94
N ALA A 352 -6.75 -1.48 7.39
CA ALA A 352 -7.17 -0.68 8.53
C ALA A 352 -6.47 -1.11 9.83
N ALA A 353 -6.43 -2.41 10.12
CA ALA A 353 -5.74 -2.95 11.30
C ALA A 353 -4.24 -2.61 11.28
N ARG A 354 -3.59 -2.78 10.12
CA ARG A 354 -2.19 -2.46 9.93
C ARG A 354 -1.92 -0.96 10.11
N ASN A 355 -2.73 -0.13 9.48
CA ASN A 355 -2.59 1.32 9.56
C ASN A 355 -2.76 1.83 10.99
N LEU A 356 -3.71 1.30 11.77
CA LEU A 356 -3.85 1.63 13.20
C LEU A 356 -2.58 1.30 13.98
N LEU A 357 -1.95 0.15 13.74
CA LEU A 357 -0.68 -0.20 14.41
C LEU A 357 0.44 0.78 14.04
N HIS A 358 0.55 1.18 12.77
CA HIS A 358 1.52 2.18 12.34
C HIS A 358 1.26 3.56 12.94
N GLN A 359 0.02 4.02 12.97
CA GLN A 359 -0.38 5.28 13.59
C GLN A 359 -0.09 5.29 15.09
N ALA A 360 -0.26 4.15 15.77
CA ALA A 360 0.13 3.98 17.17
C ALA A 360 1.66 3.87 17.41
N GLY A 361 2.49 4.07 16.35
CA GLY A 361 3.94 3.99 16.46
C GLY A 361 4.51 2.58 16.59
N ILE A 362 3.71 1.55 16.36
CA ILE A 362 4.11 0.15 16.53
C ILE A 362 4.85 -0.32 15.28
N ARG A 363 6.17 -0.46 15.37
CA ARG A 363 7.03 -0.89 14.26
C ARG A 363 7.12 -2.42 14.11
N ARG A 364 7.06 -3.17 15.22
CA ARG A 364 7.15 -4.65 15.23
C ARG A 364 5.75 -5.28 15.09
N ILE A 365 5.16 -5.15 13.90
CA ILE A 365 3.78 -5.57 13.64
C ILE A 365 3.59 -7.08 13.80
N ALA A 366 4.52 -7.92 13.37
CA ALA A 366 4.37 -9.38 13.38
C ALA A 366 4.16 -9.99 14.79
N ALA A 367 4.66 -9.35 15.83
CA ALA A 367 4.49 -9.82 17.22
C ALA A 367 3.21 -9.28 17.88
N ARG A 368 2.66 -8.18 17.37
CA ARG A 368 1.59 -7.45 18.05
C ARG A 368 0.24 -8.18 18.09
N PRO A 369 -0.21 -8.87 17.04
CA PRO A 369 -1.47 -9.61 17.11
C PRO A 369 -1.52 -10.65 18.22
N ARG A 370 -0.40 -11.33 18.51
CA ARG A 370 -0.32 -12.29 19.62
C ARG A 370 -0.47 -11.62 20.99
N LEU A 371 0.07 -10.43 21.19
CA LEU A 371 -0.11 -9.66 22.40
C LEU A 371 -1.57 -9.22 22.56
N HIS A 372 -2.18 -8.71 21.49
CA HIS A 372 -3.58 -8.31 21.51
C HIS A 372 -4.54 -9.50 21.67
N ALA A 373 -4.16 -10.72 21.28
CA ALA A 373 -4.94 -11.91 21.55
C ALA A 373 -5.05 -12.18 23.05
N GLN A 374 -4.02 -11.83 23.84
CA GLN A 374 -4.01 -11.93 25.29
C GLN A 374 -4.66 -10.71 25.99
N HIS A 375 -4.64 -9.55 25.32
CA HIS A 375 -5.16 -8.27 25.79
C HIS A 375 -6.16 -7.68 24.80
N PRO A 376 -7.38 -8.26 24.68
CA PRO A 376 -8.37 -7.83 23.68
C PRO A 376 -8.84 -6.38 23.87
N ASP A 377 -8.78 -5.85 25.09
CA ASP A 377 -9.04 -4.46 25.42
C ASP A 377 -8.12 -3.49 24.66
N GLN A 378 -6.84 -3.82 24.50
CA GLN A 378 -5.90 -3.00 23.72
C GLN A 378 -6.25 -2.99 22.24
N ALA A 379 -6.68 -4.11 21.67
CA ALA A 379 -7.12 -4.16 20.27
C ALA A 379 -8.39 -3.33 20.06
N VAL A 380 -9.35 -3.43 20.99
CA VAL A 380 -10.59 -2.62 20.96
C VAL A 380 -10.26 -1.14 21.12
N ALA A 381 -9.39 -0.77 22.04
CA ALA A 381 -8.98 0.61 22.27
C ALA A 381 -8.44 1.26 20.97
N LEU A 382 -7.57 0.60 20.21
CA LEU A 382 -7.06 1.12 18.95
C LEU A 382 -8.17 1.46 17.94
N VAL A 383 -9.29 0.73 17.97
CA VAL A 383 -10.39 0.93 17.03
C VAL A 383 -11.34 2.04 17.47
N VAL A 384 -11.57 2.18 18.80
CA VAL A 384 -12.58 3.09 19.35
C VAL A 384 -12.02 4.42 19.84
N THR A 385 -10.72 4.54 20.05
CA THR A 385 -10.09 5.82 20.45
C THR A 385 -9.69 6.65 19.22
N ALA A 386 -9.46 7.94 19.44
CA ALA A 386 -8.88 8.81 18.42
C ALA A 386 -7.46 8.35 18.07
N PRO A 387 -7.02 8.45 16.81
CA PRO A 387 -5.63 8.24 16.47
C PRO A 387 -4.76 9.22 17.27
N ALA A 388 -3.61 8.74 17.77
CA ALA A 388 -2.66 9.61 18.45
C ALA A 388 -2.17 10.67 17.43
N THR A 389 -2.42 11.94 17.72
CA THR A 389 -1.84 13.05 16.96
C THR A 389 -0.33 12.98 17.17
N ARG A 390 0.44 12.68 16.14
CA ARG A 390 1.90 12.87 16.21
C ARG A 390 2.16 14.36 16.23
N ALA A 391 2.71 14.84 17.34
CA ALA A 391 3.31 16.17 17.43
C ALA A 391 4.59 16.21 16.59
#